data_85f12c180b25cd8602cb6a1c1fee9801
#
_entry.id   85f12c180b25cd8602cb6a1c1fee9801
#
_cell.length_a   1.000
_cell.length_b   1.000
_cell.length_c   1.000
_cell.angle_alpha   90.00
_cell.angle_beta   90.00
_cell.angle_gamma   90.00
#
_symmetry.space_group_name_H-M   'P 1'
#
loop_
_entity.id
_entity.type
_entity.pdbx_description
1 polymer ?
#
loop_
_entity_poly.entity_id
_entity_poly.type
_entity_poly.pdbx_seq_one_letter_code
_entity_poly.pdbx_strand_id
1 'polypeptide(L)'
;QAFMYGAKGGEIFIMGNAAGRPLINAAGRPRVIINGTCLDFLAESFMAGDPHKGGGFVVLNGVEFDDRGVVRDQPAPYPGSNLFSLASGGAIFVRDPHQTIGKEKLNGAEFAEMTQEDWQLIQPYLQANERHFGISIERDLLVVNGKTSSPLSVYRKVRPSKTATLAKKVETSDE
;
A
#
# COMPACT_ATOMS: atom_id res chain seq x y z
N GLN A 1 6.01 -17.63 -5.44
CA GLN A 1 4.57 -17.83 -5.23
C GLN A 1 3.87 -16.49 -5.35
N ALA A 2 2.68 -16.47 -5.96
CA ALA A 2 1.84 -15.28 -6.05
C ALA A 2 0.78 -15.31 -4.95
N PHE A 3 0.56 -14.17 -4.31
CA PHE A 3 -0.52 -13.97 -3.35
C PHE A 3 -1.58 -13.07 -3.99
N MET A 4 -2.82 -13.54 -4.04
CA MET A 4 -3.96 -12.82 -4.62
C MET A 4 -3.77 -12.39 -6.09
N TYR A 5 -3.14 -13.21 -6.89
CA TYR A 5 -3.03 -13.01 -8.32
C TYR A 5 -4.42 -12.86 -8.97
N GLY A 6 -4.61 -11.79 -9.74
CA GLY A 6 -5.86 -11.54 -10.44
C GLY A 6 -7.08 -11.28 -9.54
N ALA A 7 -6.88 -10.89 -8.27
CA ALA A 7 -7.98 -10.56 -7.37
C ALA A 7 -8.86 -9.45 -7.94
N LYS A 8 -10.19 -9.60 -7.81
CA LYS A 8 -11.16 -8.63 -8.34
C LYS A 8 -11.87 -7.82 -7.27
N GLY A 9 -11.75 -8.19 -6.01
CA GLY A 9 -12.40 -7.49 -4.91
C GLY A 9 -12.06 -8.12 -3.56
N GLY A 10 -12.74 -7.67 -2.53
CA GLY A 10 -12.61 -8.16 -1.16
C GLY A 10 -11.80 -7.23 -0.27
N GLU A 11 -11.99 -7.40 1.04
CA GLU A 11 -11.25 -6.75 2.10
C GLU A 11 -10.36 -7.79 2.76
N ILE A 12 -9.05 -7.55 2.77
CA ILE A 12 -8.07 -8.53 3.24
C ILE A 12 -7.14 -7.85 4.24
N PHE A 13 -6.93 -8.54 5.36
CA PHE A 13 -6.08 -8.08 6.44
C PHE A 13 -5.02 -9.14 6.71
N ILE A 14 -3.75 -8.76 6.59
CA ILE A 14 -2.59 -9.63 6.79
C ILE A 14 -1.81 -9.14 8.00
N MET A 15 -1.65 -10.00 9.00
CA MET A 15 -0.96 -9.64 10.25
C MET A 15 0.54 -9.43 10.02
N GLY A 16 1.19 -10.31 9.28
CA GLY A 16 2.62 -10.29 9.03
C GLY A 16 3.01 -9.82 7.64
N ASN A 17 4.08 -10.40 7.11
CA ASN A 17 4.59 -10.11 5.78
C ASN A 17 3.82 -10.91 4.71
N ALA A 18 3.63 -10.30 3.55
CA ALA A 18 3.12 -10.99 2.38
C ALA A 18 4.29 -11.54 1.56
N ALA A 19 4.30 -12.84 1.34
CA ALA A 19 5.35 -13.51 0.57
C ALA A 19 5.09 -13.47 -0.95
N GLY A 20 6.15 -13.55 -1.72
CA GLY A 20 6.10 -13.61 -3.18
C GLY A 20 5.81 -12.25 -3.80
N ARG A 21 4.98 -12.25 -4.84
CA ARG A 21 4.54 -11.07 -5.59
C ARG A 21 3.06 -10.81 -5.32
N PRO A 22 2.70 -10.02 -4.30
CA PRO A 22 1.29 -9.85 -3.93
C PRO A 22 0.52 -9.02 -4.97
N LEU A 23 -0.73 -9.43 -5.24
CA LEU A 23 -1.72 -8.66 -5.99
C LEU A 23 -1.36 -8.38 -7.46
N ILE A 24 -0.52 -9.20 -8.09
CA ILE A 24 -0.24 -9.09 -9.52
C ILE A 24 -1.54 -9.20 -10.32
N ASN A 25 -1.73 -8.33 -11.30
CA ASN A 25 -2.90 -8.27 -12.17
C ASN A 25 -4.24 -8.16 -11.41
N ALA A 26 -4.24 -7.65 -10.21
CA ALA A 26 -5.48 -7.39 -9.48
C ALA A 26 -6.26 -6.24 -10.11
N ALA A 27 -7.59 -6.36 -10.12
CA ALA A 27 -8.51 -5.40 -10.74
C ALA A 27 -9.72 -5.15 -9.84
N GLY A 28 -10.57 -4.19 -10.19
CA GLY A 28 -11.81 -3.94 -9.46
C GLY A 28 -11.59 -3.27 -8.10
N ARG A 29 -12.02 -3.90 -7.01
CA ARG A 29 -12.03 -3.29 -5.66
C ARG A 29 -11.25 -4.08 -4.59
N PRO A 30 -10.12 -4.69 -4.83
CA PRO A 30 -9.36 -5.30 -3.75
C PRO A 30 -8.83 -4.21 -2.82
N ARG A 31 -9.13 -4.30 -1.53
CA ARG A 31 -8.65 -3.39 -0.49
C ARG A 31 -7.92 -4.19 0.56
N VAL A 32 -6.63 -3.98 0.66
CA VAL A 32 -5.73 -4.88 1.38
C VAL A 32 -4.89 -4.09 2.38
N ILE A 33 -4.86 -4.57 3.62
CA ILE A 33 -3.94 -4.09 4.65
C ILE A 33 -2.87 -5.17 4.88
N ILE A 34 -1.63 -4.83 4.64
CA ILE A 34 -0.46 -5.64 4.98
C ILE A 34 0.25 -4.97 6.15
N ASN A 35 0.23 -5.59 7.32
CA ASN A 35 0.84 -5.00 8.51
C ASN A 35 2.35 -5.11 8.50
N GLY A 36 2.89 -6.17 7.96
CA GLY A 36 4.32 -6.29 7.72
C GLY A 36 4.76 -5.57 6.45
N THR A 37 5.63 -6.21 5.72
CA THR A 37 6.13 -5.75 4.43
C THR A 37 6.03 -6.86 3.38
N CYS A 38 6.50 -6.60 2.19
CA CYS A 38 6.65 -7.60 1.13
C CYS A 38 7.94 -7.33 0.36
N LEU A 39 8.31 -8.28 -0.49
CA LEU A 39 9.46 -8.17 -1.37
C LEU A 39 9.06 -7.47 -2.68
N ASP A 40 9.71 -7.84 -3.78
CA ASP A 40 9.55 -7.20 -5.08
C ASP A 40 8.13 -7.28 -5.66
N PHE A 41 7.81 -6.34 -6.55
CA PHE A 41 6.62 -6.35 -7.39
C PHE A 41 5.29 -6.34 -6.63
N LEU A 42 5.18 -5.58 -5.53
CA LEU A 42 3.89 -5.35 -4.92
C LEU A 42 2.94 -4.68 -5.91
N ALA A 43 1.80 -5.33 -6.15
CA ALA A 43 0.72 -4.85 -7.01
C ALA A 43 1.18 -4.51 -8.45
N GLU A 44 2.05 -5.34 -9.03
CA GLU A 44 2.42 -5.24 -10.44
C GLU A 44 1.18 -5.34 -11.34
N SER A 45 1.09 -4.49 -12.33
CA SER A 45 -0.06 -4.42 -13.26
C SER A 45 -1.41 -4.27 -12.54
N PHE A 46 -1.46 -3.52 -11.48
CA PHE A 46 -2.67 -3.24 -10.70
C PHE A 46 -3.64 -2.37 -11.50
N MET A 47 -4.87 -2.82 -11.65
CA MET A 47 -5.91 -2.20 -12.49
C MET A 47 -7.17 -1.90 -11.69
N ALA A 48 -7.02 -1.39 -10.48
CA ALA A 48 -8.11 -1.31 -9.50
C ALA A 48 -8.90 0.02 -9.54
N GLY A 49 -8.78 0.81 -10.59
CA GLY A 49 -9.52 2.07 -10.74
C GLY A 49 -9.09 3.17 -9.76
N ASP A 50 -9.94 4.18 -9.60
CA ASP A 50 -9.72 5.25 -8.64
C ASP A 50 -10.22 4.82 -7.25
N PRO A 51 -9.36 4.78 -6.22
CA PRO A 51 -9.76 4.39 -4.86
C PRO A 51 -10.90 5.26 -4.28
N HIS A 52 -10.94 6.55 -4.61
CA HIS A 52 -11.99 7.48 -4.17
C HIS A 52 -13.32 7.28 -4.88
N LYS A 53 -13.33 6.54 -5.99
CA LYS A 53 -14.54 6.19 -6.77
C LYS A 53 -14.88 4.71 -6.67
N GLY A 54 -14.54 4.09 -5.55
CA GLY A 54 -14.84 2.69 -5.29
C GLY A 54 -13.79 1.71 -5.81
N GLY A 55 -12.64 2.18 -6.28
CA GLY A 55 -11.52 1.32 -6.69
C GLY A 55 -10.76 0.71 -5.52
N GLY A 56 -9.73 -0.08 -5.83
CA GLY A 56 -8.91 -0.78 -4.86
C GLY A 56 -7.67 -0.02 -4.42
N PHE A 57 -7.10 -0.46 -3.31
CA PHE A 57 -5.85 0.06 -2.78
C PHE A 57 -5.15 -0.96 -1.88
N VAL A 58 -3.89 -0.71 -1.60
CA VAL A 58 -3.08 -1.46 -0.64
C VAL A 58 -2.56 -0.49 0.41
N VAL A 59 -2.64 -0.86 1.69
CA VAL A 59 -1.94 -0.19 2.78
C VAL A 59 -0.82 -1.09 3.26
N LEU A 60 0.40 -0.57 3.32
CA LEU A 60 1.59 -1.27 3.79
C LEU A 60 2.10 -0.60 5.06
N ASN A 61 2.00 -1.28 6.21
CA ASN A 61 2.32 -0.67 7.50
C ASN A 61 3.77 -0.83 7.93
N GLY A 62 4.46 -1.89 7.50
CA GLY A 62 5.88 -2.11 7.82
C GLY A 62 6.16 -2.32 9.30
N VAL A 63 5.24 -2.97 10.03
CA VAL A 63 5.38 -3.26 11.46
C VAL A 63 5.42 -4.77 11.71
N GLU A 64 5.86 -5.15 12.88
CA GLU A 64 5.86 -6.52 13.38
C GLU A 64 5.61 -6.55 14.89
N PHE A 65 5.25 -7.71 15.42
CA PHE A 65 5.19 -7.92 16.87
C PHE A 65 6.53 -8.46 17.36
N ASP A 66 7.08 -7.87 18.43
CA ASP A 66 8.22 -8.43 19.12
C ASP A 66 7.82 -9.62 20.02
N ASP A 67 8.80 -10.25 20.66
CA ASP A 67 8.59 -11.42 21.53
C ASP A 67 7.67 -11.14 22.74
N ARG A 68 7.44 -9.87 23.04
CA ARG A 68 6.54 -9.42 24.12
C ARG A 68 5.15 -9.05 23.61
N GLY A 69 4.90 -9.21 22.29
CA GLY A 69 3.66 -8.81 21.65
C GLY A 69 3.51 -7.29 21.47
N VAL A 70 4.61 -6.53 21.53
CA VAL A 70 4.65 -5.10 21.27
C VAL A 70 4.90 -4.84 19.80
N VAL A 71 4.14 -3.91 19.22
CA VAL A 71 4.29 -3.50 17.82
C VAL A 71 5.57 -2.69 17.66
N ARG A 72 6.41 -3.10 16.70
CA ARG A 72 7.67 -2.45 16.34
C ARG A 72 7.72 -2.19 14.85
N ASP A 73 8.43 -1.13 14.46
CA ASP A 73 8.73 -0.89 13.06
C ASP A 73 9.71 -1.94 12.54
N GLN A 74 9.46 -2.45 11.34
CA GLN A 74 10.45 -3.26 10.63
C GLN A 74 11.61 -2.38 10.15
N PRO A 75 12.80 -2.96 9.89
CA PRO A 75 13.99 -2.20 9.47
C PRO A 75 13.80 -1.36 8.21
N ALA A 76 12.92 -1.80 7.32
CA ALA A 76 12.58 -1.06 6.11
C ALA A 76 11.09 -1.18 5.82
N PRO A 77 10.40 -0.08 5.47
CA PRO A 77 8.97 -0.11 5.11
C PRO A 77 8.71 -0.96 3.86
N TYR A 78 9.61 -0.91 2.90
CA TYR A 78 9.58 -1.72 1.68
C TYR A 78 11.02 -2.07 1.26
N PRO A 79 11.51 -3.27 1.61
CA PRO A 79 12.88 -3.69 1.28
C PRO A 79 13.07 -4.06 -0.19
N GLY A 80 11.99 -4.35 -0.91
CA GLY A 80 12.00 -4.76 -2.31
C GLY A 80 12.20 -3.63 -3.31
N SER A 81 11.96 -3.92 -4.57
CA SER A 81 11.98 -2.99 -5.71
C SER A 81 10.75 -3.20 -6.60
N ASN A 82 10.63 -2.43 -7.67
CA ASN A 82 9.49 -2.51 -8.59
C ASN A 82 8.12 -2.36 -7.90
N LEU A 83 8.04 -1.43 -6.96
CA LEU A 83 6.81 -1.09 -6.27
C LEU A 83 5.82 -0.51 -7.27
N PHE A 84 4.64 -1.13 -7.37
CA PHE A 84 3.53 -0.67 -8.21
C PHE A 84 3.89 -0.62 -9.71
N SER A 85 4.72 -1.55 -10.17
CA SER A 85 5.19 -1.64 -11.54
C SER A 85 4.03 -1.83 -12.52
N LEU A 86 4.03 -1.07 -13.62
CA LEU A 86 3.05 -1.17 -14.71
C LEU A 86 1.57 -1.01 -14.25
N ALA A 87 1.32 -0.46 -13.09
CA ALA A 87 -0.03 -0.21 -12.62
C ALA A 87 -0.73 0.85 -13.45
N SER A 88 -2.03 0.69 -13.68
CA SER A 88 -2.88 1.64 -14.42
C SER A 88 -4.02 2.23 -13.59
N GLY A 89 -4.19 1.78 -12.35
CA GLY A 89 -5.19 2.27 -11.42
C GLY A 89 -4.90 1.83 -10.00
N GLY A 90 -5.70 2.28 -9.05
CA GLY A 90 -5.49 2.02 -7.63
C GLY A 90 -4.48 2.95 -6.98
N ALA A 91 -4.10 2.64 -5.76
CA ALA A 91 -3.05 3.34 -5.02
C ALA A 91 -2.40 2.40 -4.00
N ILE A 92 -1.19 2.73 -3.59
CA ILE A 92 -0.53 2.14 -2.43
C ILE A 92 -0.31 3.26 -1.42
N PHE A 93 -0.72 3.02 -0.17
CA PHE A 93 -0.44 3.89 0.96
C PHE A 93 0.58 3.19 1.84
N VAL A 94 1.79 3.69 1.87
CA VAL A 94 2.89 3.08 2.61
C VAL A 94 3.25 3.92 3.83
N ARG A 95 3.32 3.26 4.99
CA ARG A 95 3.82 3.89 6.20
C ARG A 95 5.33 4.02 6.09
N ASP A 96 5.79 5.23 5.85
CA ASP A 96 7.21 5.58 5.66
C ASP A 96 7.49 6.98 6.23
N PRO A 97 7.44 7.12 7.58
CA PRO A 97 7.54 8.43 8.24
C PRO A 97 8.90 9.11 8.03
N HIS A 98 9.95 8.32 7.77
CA HIS A 98 11.30 8.84 7.54
C HIS A 98 11.64 9.02 6.05
N GLN A 99 10.69 8.76 5.16
CA GLN A 99 10.86 8.87 3.70
C GLN A 99 12.06 8.07 3.17
N THR A 100 12.20 6.83 3.64
CA THR A 100 13.30 5.95 3.30
C THR A 100 13.11 5.23 1.96
N ILE A 101 11.87 5.19 1.44
CA ILE A 101 11.60 4.62 0.12
C ILE A 101 11.95 5.66 -0.94
N GLY A 102 13.02 5.44 -1.67
CA GLY A 102 13.45 6.31 -2.75
C GLY A 102 12.67 6.05 -4.06
N LYS A 103 12.75 7.00 -4.99
CA LYS A 103 12.09 6.90 -6.30
C LYS A 103 12.59 5.74 -7.13
N GLU A 104 13.79 5.25 -6.88
CA GLU A 104 14.39 4.10 -7.55
C GLU A 104 13.65 2.79 -7.27
N LYS A 105 12.84 2.75 -6.21
CA LYS A 105 11.98 1.61 -5.90
C LYS A 105 10.73 1.53 -6.78
N LEU A 106 10.37 2.62 -7.43
CA LEU A 106 9.19 2.73 -8.29
C LEU A 106 9.54 2.37 -9.73
N ASN A 107 8.58 1.79 -10.43
CA ASN A 107 8.72 1.44 -11.84
C ASN A 107 7.41 1.77 -12.58
N GLY A 108 7.34 2.96 -13.17
CA GLY A 108 6.11 3.48 -13.80
C GLY A 108 5.06 3.98 -12.81
N ALA A 109 5.47 4.22 -11.58
CA ALA A 109 4.66 4.84 -10.54
C ALA A 109 5.34 6.11 -10.02
N GLU A 110 4.59 6.91 -9.29
CA GLU A 110 5.08 8.15 -8.69
C GLU A 110 4.55 8.33 -7.27
N PHE A 111 5.31 9.03 -6.43
CA PHE A 111 4.78 9.53 -5.17
C PHE A 111 3.84 10.69 -5.43
N ALA A 112 2.74 10.72 -4.71
CA ALA A 112 1.77 11.80 -4.70
C ALA A 112 1.58 12.34 -3.29
N GLU A 113 1.00 13.52 -3.18
CA GLU A 113 0.64 14.08 -1.88
C GLU A 113 -0.40 13.21 -1.18
N MET A 114 -0.14 12.89 0.09
CA MET A 114 -1.10 12.24 0.97
C MET A 114 -2.09 13.30 1.47
N THR A 115 -3.35 13.18 1.09
CA THR A 115 -4.38 14.16 1.45
C THR A 115 -5.22 13.72 2.64
N GLN A 116 -5.98 14.65 3.20
CA GLN A 116 -6.94 14.32 4.27
C GLN A 116 -8.02 13.35 3.77
N GLU A 117 -8.44 13.48 2.52
CA GLU A 117 -9.39 12.57 1.88
C GLU A 117 -8.81 11.15 1.76
N ASP A 118 -7.52 11.04 1.43
CA ASP A 118 -6.82 9.75 1.41
C ASP A 118 -6.81 9.12 2.81
N TRP A 119 -6.55 9.90 3.84
CA TRP A 119 -6.61 9.40 5.21
C TRP A 119 -8.03 8.94 5.59
N GLN A 120 -9.04 9.71 5.27
CA GLN A 120 -10.44 9.34 5.50
C GLN A 120 -10.83 8.06 4.75
N LEU A 121 -10.24 7.82 3.58
CA LEU A 121 -10.46 6.60 2.80
C LEU A 121 -9.90 5.37 3.50
N ILE A 122 -8.66 5.42 4.00
CA ILE A 122 -7.98 4.25 4.58
C ILE A 122 -8.27 4.05 6.06
N GLN A 123 -8.64 5.09 6.79
CA GLN A 123 -8.83 5.05 8.25
C GLN A 123 -9.83 3.99 8.71
N PRO A 124 -11.02 3.80 8.09
CA PRO A 124 -11.96 2.75 8.49
C PRO A 124 -11.37 1.33 8.37
N TYR A 125 -10.51 1.11 7.38
CA TYR A 125 -9.83 -0.18 7.20
C TYR A 125 -8.74 -0.38 8.26
N LEU A 126 -8.00 0.66 8.61
CA LEU A 126 -7.04 0.61 9.72
C LEU A 126 -7.73 0.40 11.07
N GLN A 127 -8.95 0.94 11.26
CA GLN A 127 -9.77 0.65 12.44
C GLN A 127 -10.23 -0.80 12.49
N ALA A 128 -10.65 -1.37 11.36
CA ALA A 128 -10.97 -2.80 11.26
C ALA A 128 -9.73 -3.67 11.53
N ASN A 129 -8.59 -3.29 10.99
CA ASN A 129 -7.30 -3.93 11.24
C ASN A 129 -6.93 -3.95 12.73
N GLU A 130 -7.16 -2.85 13.43
CA GLU A 130 -6.97 -2.77 14.88
C GLU A 130 -7.88 -3.75 15.64
N ARG A 131 -9.15 -3.86 15.21
CA ARG A 131 -10.08 -4.85 15.80
C ARG A 131 -9.62 -6.29 15.58
N HIS A 132 -9.01 -6.58 14.42
CA HIS A 132 -8.54 -7.93 14.10
C HIS A 132 -7.25 -8.31 14.83
N PHE A 133 -6.30 -7.38 14.93
CA PHE A 133 -4.93 -7.69 15.34
C PHE A 133 -4.42 -6.91 16.54
N GLY A 134 -5.15 -5.91 17.02
CA GLY A 134 -4.71 -5.08 18.14
C GLY A 134 -3.61 -4.08 17.76
N ILE A 135 -3.33 -3.87 16.48
CA ILE A 135 -2.39 -2.84 16.01
C ILE A 135 -3.11 -1.50 16.04
N SER A 136 -2.79 -0.66 17.02
CA SER A 136 -3.48 0.61 17.27
C SER A 136 -3.02 1.68 16.31
N ILE A 137 -3.99 2.42 15.73
CA ILE A 137 -3.68 3.59 14.91
C ILE A 137 -2.92 4.63 15.73
N GLU A 138 -3.47 5.01 16.89
CA GLU A 138 -2.93 6.10 17.70
C GLU A 138 -1.65 5.70 18.45
N ARG A 139 -1.61 4.50 18.99
CA ARG A 139 -0.50 4.04 19.83
C ARG A 139 0.66 3.47 19.03
N ASP A 140 0.39 2.81 17.88
CA ASP A 140 1.39 2.09 17.12
C ASP A 140 1.70 2.76 15.76
N LEU A 141 0.68 3.02 14.94
CA LEU A 141 0.91 3.45 13.56
C LEU A 141 1.25 4.94 13.43
N LEU A 142 0.68 5.81 14.25
CA LEU A 142 0.93 7.26 14.19
C LEU A 142 2.03 7.73 15.16
N VAL A 143 2.63 6.83 15.94
CA VAL A 143 3.74 7.18 16.81
C VAL A 143 5.06 6.99 16.07
N VAL A 144 5.84 8.08 15.98
CA VAL A 144 7.14 8.13 15.34
C VAL A 144 8.15 8.72 16.31
N ASN A 145 9.22 7.98 16.62
CA ASN A 145 10.22 8.39 17.63
C ASN A 145 9.58 8.80 18.97
N GLY A 146 8.58 8.05 19.41
CA GLY A 146 7.87 8.29 20.68
C GLY A 146 6.89 9.46 20.68
N LYS A 147 6.62 10.07 19.53
CA LYS A 147 5.69 11.20 19.39
C LYS A 147 4.57 10.88 18.42
N THR A 148 3.35 11.29 18.76
CA THR A 148 2.21 11.23 17.86
C THR A 148 2.43 12.19 16.69
N SER A 149 2.31 11.68 15.48
CA SER A 149 2.54 12.41 14.24
C SER A 149 1.28 12.46 13.38
N SER A 150 1.19 13.44 12.50
CA SER A 150 0.09 13.55 11.54
C SER A 150 0.07 12.34 10.60
N PRO A 151 -1.09 11.73 10.32
CA PRO A 151 -1.19 10.66 9.34
C PRO A 151 -0.69 11.08 7.95
N LEU A 152 -0.82 12.36 7.58
CA LEU A 152 -0.36 12.87 6.30
C LEU A 152 1.18 12.93 6.20
N SER A 153 1.88 12.94 7.33
CA SER A 153 3.35 12.85 7.37
C SER A 153 3.87 11.43 7.55
N VAL A 154 3.04 10.53 8.07
CA VAL A 154 3.41 9.13 8.35
C VAL A 154 3.23 8.25 7.12
N TYR A 155 2.12 8.42 6.39
CA TYR A 155 1.82 7.65 5.19
C TYR A 155 2.20 8.43 3.93
N ARG A 156 2.72 7.69 2.95
CA ARG A 156 3.02 8.20 1.61
C ARG A 156 2.12 7.52 0.60
N LYS A 157 1.62 8.28 -0.36
CA LYS A 157 0.80 7.78 -1.45
C LYS A 157 1.66 7.48 -2.67
N VAL A 158 1.48 6.28 -3.22
CA VAL A 158 2.04 5.87 -4.51
C VAL A 158 0.89 5.66 -5.48
N ARG A 159 0.98 6.22 -6.67
CA ARG A 159 -0.02 6.08 -7.74
C ARG A 159 0.66 5.76 -9.06
N PRO A 160 -0.08 5.23 -10.06
CA PRO A 160 0.44 5.09 -11.41
C PRO A 160 0.89 6.45 -11.95
N SER A 161 2.02 6.50 -12.66
CA SER A 161 2.46 7.74 -13.30
C SER A 161 1.52 8.10 -14.46
N LYS A 162 1.30 9.39 -14.71
CA LYS A 162 0.44 9.88 -15.80
C LYS A 162 0.93 9.39 -17.17
N THR A 163 2.24 9.30 -17.34
CA THR A 163 2.87 8.85 -18.59
C THR A 163 2.59 7.37 -18.88
N ALA A 164 2.68 6.52 -17.85
CA ALA A 164 2.38 5.08 -17.98
C ALA A 164 0.90 4.82 -18.31
N THR A 165 0.01 5.64 -17.75
CA THR A 165 -1.44 5.56 -18.02
C THR A 165 -1.79 5.96 -19.45
N LEU A 166 -1.07 6.93 -20.04
CA LEU A 166 -1.26 7.36 -21.41
C LEU A 166 -0.74 6.32 -22.42
N ALA A 167 0.41 5.69 -22.15
CA ALA A 167 0.96 4.65 -23.01
C ALA A 167 -0.01 3.46 -23.15
N LYS A 168 -0.60 2.99 -22.04
CA LYS A 168 -1.62 1.91 -22.09
C LYS A 168 -2.90 2.30 -22.83
N LYS A 169 -3.32 3.57 -22.81
CA LYS A 169 -4.49 4.02 -23.57
C LYS A 169 -4.26 4.02 -25.08
N VAL A 170 -3.04 4.25 -25.51
CA VAL A 170 -2.67 4.20 -26.94
C VAL A 170 -2.67 2.75 -27.45
N GLU A 171 -2.12 1.81 -26.68
CA GLU A 171 -2.11 0.39 -27.04
C GLU A 171 -3.51 -0.25 -27.15
N THR A 172 -4.49 0.23 -26.37
CA THR A 172 -5.88 -0.29 -26.42
C THR A 172 -6.75 0.39 -27.46
N SER A 173 -6.29 1.45 -28.12
CA SER A 173 -7.03 2.11 -29.21
C SER A 173 -6.67 1.61 -30.60
N ASP A 174 -5.66 0.75 -30.73
CA ASP A 174 -5.19 0.18 -32.00
C ASP A 174 -5.61 -1.31 -32.17
N GLU A 175 -6.49 -1.84 -31.32
CA GLU A 175 -7.21 -3.12 -31.49
C GLU A 175 -8.68 -2.88 -31.83
#